data_825ea03c55691f3841b9415af30882ed
#
_entry.id   825ea03c55691f3841b9415af30882ed
#
_cell.length_a   1.000
_cell.length_b   1.000
_cell.length_c   1.000
_cell.angle_alpha   90.00
_cell.angle_beta   90.00
_cell.angle_gamma   90.00
#
_symmetry.space_group_name_H-M   'P 1'
#
loop_
_entity.id
_entity.type
_entity.pdbx_description
1 polymer ?
#
loop_
_entity_poly.entity_id
_entity_poly.type
_entity_poly.pdbx_seq_one_letter_code
_entity_poly.pdbx_strand_id
1 'polypeptide(L)'
;SSGGHLPYFGLEEQLAGDLDFFFKKSSPSNRLQTKESDRLATVLFTDIVESTSKLSEFGDKKWSEILDKHDVIIKKMAEKYSGSYIKSTGDGALLVFDGPVRGITCAIEIKKAIEHLGIEARCGLHLGNIEWRGEDISGMAVNIAARVMDIDKGNNIVVTKNLADVISGSDLKLKKFGQHRLKGI
;
A
#
# COMPACT_ATOMS: atom_id res chain seq x y z
N SER A 1 -18.25 -38.09 37.30
CA SER A 1 -18.43 -37.10 36.22
C SER A 1 -17.33 -36.07 36.30
N SER A 2 -16.44 -36.20 35.39
CA SER A 2 -15.20 -35.47 35.25
C SER A 2 -15.46 -34.09 34.65
N GLY A 3 -15.16 -33.04 35.41
CA GLY A 3 -15.06 -31.68 34.90
C GLY A 3 -13.68 -31.46 34.26
N GLY A 4 -13.68 -31.19 32.97
CA GLY A 4 -12.46 -30.85 32.25
C GLY A 4 -11.94 -29.49 32.67
N HIS A 5 -10.75 -29.45 33.26
CA HIS A 5 -9.98 -28.26 33.44
C HIS A 5 -9.31 -27.88 32.11
N LEU A 6 -9.63 -26.71 31.60
CA LEU A 6 -8.87 -26.10 30.51
C LEU A 6 -7.56 -25.50 31.08
N PRO A 7 -6.40 -25.80 30.51
CA PRO A 7 -5.12 -25.31 31.01
C PRO A 7 -4.83 -23.90 30.45
N TYR A 8 -5.44 -22.88 31.03
CA TYR A 8 -5.17 -21.49 30.64
C TYR A 8 -4.17 -20.76 31.56
N PHE A 9 -3.85 -21.34 32.73
CA PHE A 9 -2.95 -20.70 33.70
C PHE A 9 -1.45 -20.86 33.39
N GLY A 10 -1.05 -21.82 32.54
CA GLY A 10 0.36 -22.01 32.18
C GLY A 10 0.86 -21.11 31.05
N LEU A 11 -0.04 -20.55 30.23
CA LEU A 11 0.33 -19.70 29.10
C LEU A 11 0.66 -18.27 29.51
N GLU A 12 0.02 -17.73 30.54
CA GLU A 12 0.30 -16.37 31.03
C GLU A 12 1.63 -16.27 31.73
N GLU A 13 2.05 -17.29 32.53
CA GLU A 13 3.38 -17.31 33.15
C GLU A 13 4.51 -17.53 32.12
N GLN A 14 4.29 -18.34 31.08
CA GLN A 14 5.26 -18.49 29.99
C GLN A 14 5.39 -17.23 29.15
N LEU A 15 4.28 -16.56 28.81
CA LEU A 15 4.31 -15.30 28.08
C LEU A 15 4.97 -14.16 28.87
N ALA A 16 4.73 -14.09 30.17
CA ALA A 16 5.43 -13.12 31.04
C ALA A 16 6.91 -13.43 31.14
N GLY A 17 7.31 -14.71 31.26
CA GLY A 17 8.70 -15.15 31.27
C GLY A 17 9.41 -14.87 29.94
N ASP A 18 8.76 -15.11 28.82
CA ASP A 18 9.31 -14.85 27.49
C ASP A 18 9.44 -13.35 27.19
N LEU A 19 8.53 -12.53 27.65
CA LEU A 19 8.62 -11.07 27.59
C LEU A 19 9.75 -10.52 28.47
N ASP A 20 9.90 -11.00 29.69
CA ASP A 20 11.01 -10.63 30.61
C ASP A 20 12.37 -11.09 30.06
N PHE A 21 12.41 -12.26 29.42
CA PHE A 21 13.60 -12.76 28.74
C PHE A 21 13.98 -11.89 27.54
N PHE A 22 13.00 -11.46 26.77
CA PHE A 22 13.19 -10.58 25.63
C PHE A 22 13.71 -9.20 26.05
N PHE A 23 13.15 -8.60 27.10
CA PHE A 23 13.58 -7.31 27.61
C PHE A 23 14.91 -7.36 28.42
N LYS A 24 15.20 -8.45 29.11
CA LYS A 24 16.49 -8.63 29.85
C LYS A 24 17.68 -8.86 28.93
N LYS A 25 17.46 -9.41 27.71
CA LYS A 25 18.53 -9.66 26.76
C LYS A 25 18.86 -8.44 25.90
N SER A 26 18.03 -7.43 25.88
CA SER A 26 18.29 -6.14 25.26
C SER A 26 19.11 -5.27 26.24
N SER A 27 20.41 -5.49 26.29
CA SER A 27 21.35 -4.57 26.95
C SER A 27 21.13 -3.15 26.37
N PRO A 28 21.21 -2.08 27.22
CA PRO A 28 20.92 -0.71 26.80
C PRO A 28 21.88 -0.14 25.74
N SER A 29 22.84 -0.91 25.25
CA SER A 29 23.79 -0.51 24.21
C SER A 29 23.39 -0.85 22.79
N ASN A 30 22.31 -1.59 22.57
CA ASN A 30 21.75 -1.80 21.24
C ASN A 30 20.33 -1.17 21.16
N ARG A 31 20.25 0.15 21.37
CA ARG A 31 19.14 0.90 20.81
C ARG A 31 19.10 0.52 19.34
N LEU A 32 18.05 -0.21 18.94
CA LEU A 32 17.62 -0.20 17.56
C LEU A 32 17.54 1.28 17.19
N GLN A 33 18.60 1.79 16.56
CA GLN A 33 18.55 3.06 15.87
C GLN A 33 17.60 2.81 14.70
N THR A 34 16.29 2.88 14.98
CA THR A 34 15.33 3.19 13.93
C THR A 34 15.85 4.50 13.38
N LYS A 35 16.47 4.45 12.20
CA LYS A 35 16.80 5.68 11.49
C LYS A 35 15.51 6.49 11.51
N GLU A 36 15.57 7.75 11.88
CA GLU A 36 14.40 8.67 11.89
C GLU A 36 13.63 8.65 10.55
N SER A 37 14.29 8.10 9.51
CA SER A 37 13.77 7.89 8.17
C SER A 37 12.82 6.69 8.01
N ASP A 38 12.86 5.69 8.91
CA ASP A 38 12.08 4.45 8.77
C ASP A 38 10.67 4.64 9.34
N ARG A 39 9.64 4.52 8.51
CA ARG A 39 8.23 4.67 8.93
C ARG A 39 7.37 3.55 8.35
N LEU A 40 6.43 3.06 9.17
CA LEU A 40 5.36 2.22 8.68
C LEU A 40 4.39 3.08 7.87
N ALA A 41 4.15 2.73 6.63
CA ALA A 41 3.30 3.48 5.72
C ALA A 41 2.53 2.58 4.75
N THR A 42 1.44 3.09 4.22
CA THR A 42 0.73 2.48 3.11
C THR A 42 1.26 3.07 1.81
N VAL A 43 1.86 2.23 1.00
CA VAL A 43 2.37 2.58 -0.33
C VAL A 43 1.28 2.25 -1.35
N LEU A 44 0.97 3.19 -2.22
CA LEU A 44 0.03 3.06 -3.34
C LEU A 44 0.77 3.33 -4.65
N PHE A 45 0.74 2.37 -5.56
CA PHE A 45 1.04 2.58 -6.97
C PHE A 45 -0.25 2.64 -7.79
N THR A 46 -0.28 3.54 -8.75
CA THR A 46 -1.31 3.61 -9.81
C THR A 46 -0.66 3.51 -11.18
N ASP A 47 -1.41 3.02 -12.17
CA ASP A 47 -0.96 2.90 -13.55
C ASP A 47 -2.18 2.90 -14.48
N ILE A 48 -2.08 3.59 -15.63
CA ILE A 48 -3.19 3.63 -16.61
C ILE A 48 -3.26 2.30 -17.35
N VAL A 49 -4.46 1.73 -17.42
CA VAL A 49 -4.71 0.49 -18.14
C VAL A 49 -4.58 0.73 -19.65
N GLU A 50 -3.79 -0.14 -20.30
CA GLU A 50 -3.57 -0.10 -21.76
C GLU A 50 -3.08 1.25 -22.30
N SER A 51 -2.22 1.94 -21.57
CA SER A 51 -1.71 3.27 -21.88
C SER A 51 -1.13 3.38 -23.31
N THR A 52 -0.39 2.36 -23.77
CA THR A 52 0.15 2.32 -25.13
C THR A 52 -0.96 2.27 -26.19
N SER A 53 -2.01 1.50 -25.96
CA SER A 53 -3.18 1.43 -26.87
C SER A 53 -3.92 2.77 -26.87
N LYS A 54 -4.08 3.39 -25.69
CA LYS A 54 -4.71 4.70 -25.55
C LYS A 54 -3.91 5.81 -26.23
N LEU A 55 -2.58 5.80 -26.12
CA LEU A 55 -1.72 6.71 -26.86
C LEU A 55 -1.95 6.58 -28.38
N SER A 56 -2.04 5.35 -28.89
CA SER A 56 -2.30 5.10 -30.31
C SER A 56 -3.70 5.57 -30.75
N GLU A 57 -4.70 5.43 -29.87
CA GLU A 57 -6.08 5.85 -30.11
C GLU A 57 -6.24 7.38 -30.13
N PHE A 58 -5.65 8.07 -29.13
CA PHE A 58 -5.82 9.51 -28.93
C PHE A 58 -4.80 10.36 -29.69
N GLY A 59 -3.64 9.81 -30.02
CA GLY A 59 -2.48 10.52 -30.56
C GLY A 59 -1.72 11.33 -29.52
N ASP A 60 -0.46 11.66 -29.81
CA ASP A 60 0.51 12.22 -28.86
C ASP A 60 0.00 13.48 -28.14
N LYS A 61 -0.57 14.43 -28.89
CA LYS A 61 -0.99 15.71 -28.31
C LYS A 61 -2.13 15.53 -27.29
N LYS A 62 -3.18 14.80 -27.68
CA LYS A 62 -4.33 14.58 -26.80
C LYS A 62 -3.95 13.69 -25.62
N TRP A 63 -3.08 12.71 -25.83
CA TRP A 63 -2.56 11.87 -24.76
C TRP A 63 -1.78 12.67 -23.72
N SER A 64 -0.91 13.59 -24.14
CA SER A 64 -0.20 14.50 -23.22
C SER A 64 -1.18 15.33 -22.38
N GLU A 65 -2.22 15.89 -22.99
CA GLU A 65 -3.25 16.66 -22.28
C GLU A 65 -4.03 15.80 -21.26
N ILE A 66 -4.25 14.51 -21.57
CA ILE A 66 -4.89 13.55 -20.65
C ILE A 66 -3.96 13.26 -19.47
N LEU A 67 -2.65 13.01 -19.71
CA LEU A 67 -1.68 12.76 -18.65
C LEU A 67 -1.53 13.96 -17.71
N ASP A 68 -1.51 15.19 -18.25
CA ASP A 68 -1.45 16.42 -17.44
C ASP A 68 -2.67 16.52 -16.50
N LYS A 69 -3.88 16.25 -17.02
CA LYS A 69 -5.10 16.26 -16.21
C LYS A 69 -5.12 15.12 -15.18
N HIS A 70 -4.67 13.93 -15.57
CA HIS A 70 -4.53 12.79 -14.69
C HIS A 70 -3.61 13.12 -13.51
N ASP A 71 -2.43 13.69 -13.74
CA ASP A 71 -1.49 14.09 -12.70
C ASP A 71 -2.09 15.12 -11.73
N VAL A 72 -2.81 16.10 -12.26
CA VAL A 72 -3.52 17.09 -11.43
C VAL A 72 -4.56 16.42 -10.54
N ILE A 73 -5.32 15.46 -11.08
CA ILE A 73 -6.32 14.71 -10.31
C ILE A 73 -5.66 13.90 -9.21
N ILE A 74 -4.60 13.16 -9.52
CA ILE A 74 -3.89 12.34 -8.51
C ILE A 74 -3.36 13.20 -7.37
N LYS A 75 -2.68 14.31 -7.67
CA LYS A 75 -2.16 15.24 -6.65
C LYS A 75 -3.27 15.78 -5.75
N LYS A 76 -4.39 16.21 -6.33
CA LYS A 76 -5.57 16.67 -5.55
C LYS A 76 -6.17 15.58 -4.68
N MET A 77 -6.23 14.34 -5.17
CA MET A 77 -6.73 13.21 -4.37
C MET A 77 -5.76 12.85 -3.25
N ALA A 78 -4.44 12.87 -3.51
CA ALA A 78 -3.43 12.70 -2.45
C ALA A 78 -3.62 13.70 -1.32
N GLU A 79 -3.71 14.98 -1.62
CA GLU A 79 -3.95 16.05 -0.63
C GLU A 79 -5.26 15.85 0.12
N LYS A 80 -6.37 15.60 -0.59
CA LYS A 80 -7.71 15.39 0.00
C LYS A 80 -7.71 14.26 1.04
N TYR A 81 -6.95 13.21 0.82
CA TYR A 81 -6.87 12.04 1.71
C TYR A 81 -5.63 12.05 2.61
N SER A 82 -4.98 13.21 2.77
CA SER A 82 -3.80 13.38 3.62
C SER A 82 -2.67 12.40 3.29
N GLY A 83 -2.47 12.17 2.01
CA GLY A 83 -1.36 11.40 1.45
C GLY A 83 -0.29 12.30 0.86
N SER A 84 0.88 11.74 0.62
CA SER A 84 1.99 12.37 -0.06
C SER A 84 2.11 11.84 -1.48
N TYR A 85 2.04 12.70 -2.48
CA TYR A 85 2.45 12.38 -3.85
C TYR A 85 3.98 12.39 -3.90
N ILE A 86 4.57 11.25 -4.23
CA ILE A 86 6.04 11.10 -4.26
C ILE A 86 6.57 11.45 -5.64
N LYS A 87 6.09 10.75 -6.68
CA LYS A 87 6.52 10.98 -8.06
C LYS A 87 5.58 10.37 -9.07
N SER A 88 5.66 10.86 -10.31
CA SER A 88 5.10 10.17 -11.48
C SER A 88 5.94 8.93 -11.81
N THR A 89 5.31 7.89 -12.32
CA THR A 89 5.94 6.67 -12.85
C THR A 89 5.77 6.56 -14.37
N GLY A 90 5.50 7.69 -15.02
CA GLY A 90 5.19 7.78 -16.44
C GLY A 90 3.69 7.98 -16.65
N ASP A 91 2.95 6.91 -16.83
CA ASP A 91 1.49 6.86 -16.95
C ASP A 91 0.77 6.54 -15.63
N GLY A 92 1.49 6.59 -14.52
CA GLY A 92 0.98 6.37 -13.17
C GLY A 92 1.67 7.22 -12.13
N ALA A 93 1.49 6.85 -10.85
CA ALA A 93 2.07 7.59 -9.74
C ALA A 93 2.38 6.69 -8.54
N LEU A 94 3.32 7.16 -7.72
CA LEU A 94 3.65 6.63 -6.40
C LEU A 94 3.17 7.59 -5.33
N LEU A 95 2.35 7.08 -4.41
CA LEU A 95 1.80 7.82 -3.28
C LEU A 95 2.04 7.07 -1.97
N VAL A 96 2.04 7.81 -0.86
CA VAL A 96 2.22 7.28 0.49
C VAL A 96 1.17 7.86 1.43
N PHE A 97 0.68 7.01 2.35
CA PHE A 97 -0.29 7.39 3.37
C PHE A 97 0.14 6.84 4.74
N ASP A 98 -0.17 7.56 5.79
CA ASP A 98 0.02 7.15 7.18
C ASP A 98 -1.06 6.15 7.68
N GLY A 99 -2.05 5.83 6.84
CA GLY A 99 -3.13 4.91 7.17
C GLY A 99 -3.69 4.15 5.96
N PRO A 100 -3.94 2.84 6.08
CA PRO A 100 -4.36 2.00 4.98
C PRO A 100 -5.75 2.34 4.42
N VAL A 101 -6.69 2.71 5.28
CA VAL A 101 -8.05 3.11 4.86
C VAL A 101 -8.01 4.33 3.96
N ARG A 102 -7.19 5.35 4.30
CA ARG A 102 -7.03 6.55 3.49
C ARG A 102 -6.44 6.24 2.12
N GLY A 103 -5.41 5.38 2.06
CA GLY A 103 -4.79 4.95 0.81
C GLY A 103 -5.77 4.24 -0.12
N ILE A 104 -6.58 3.31 0.40
CA ILE A 104 -7.59 2.59 -0.39
C ILE A 104 -8.69 3.55 -0.85
N THR A 105 -9.19 4.40 0.04
CA THR A 105 -10.25 5.39 -0.32
C THR A 105 -9.74 6.34 -1.39
N CYS A 106 -8.49 6.81 -1.28
CA CYS A 106 -7.86 7.63 -2.31
C CYS A 106 -7.80 6.90 -3.66
N ALA A 107 -7.38 5.64 -3.68
CA ALA A 107 -7.35 4.83 -4.91
C ALA A 107 -8.74 4.68 -5.55
N ILE A 108 -9.79 4.46 -4.75
CA ILE A 108 -11.17 4.39 -5.24
C ILE A 108 -11.58 5.72 -5.89
N GLU A 109 -11.29 6.83 -5.24
CA GLU A 109 -11.70 8.15 -5.71
C GLU A 109 -10.86 8.63 -6.92
N ILE A 110 -9.57 8.26 -7.00
CA ILE A 110 -8.75 8.47 -8.20
C ILE A 110 -9.42 7.79 -9.40
N LYS A 111 -9.76 6.50 -9.28
CA LYS A 111 -10.37 5.75 -10.37
C LYS A 111 -11.66 6.40 -10.85
N LYS A 112 -12.56 6.77 -9.94
CA LYS A 112 -13.80 7.49 -10.30
C LYS A 112 -13.52 8.83 -10.97
N ALA A 113 -12.53 9.58 -10.46
CA ALA A 113 -12.25 10.93 -10.94
C ALA A 113 -11.61 10.95 -12.34
N ILE A 114 -10.93 9.87 -12.76
CA ILE A 114 -10.31 9.80 -14.11
C ILE A 114 -11.24 9.22 -15.18
N GLU A 115 -12.36 8.60 -14.80
CA GLU A 115 -13.32 8.01 -15.75
C GLU A 115 -13.77 9.00 -16.84
N HIS A 116 -13.97 10.28 -16.47
CA HIS A 116 -14.38 11.31 -17.43
C HIS A 116 -13.29 11.69 -18.45
N LEU A 117 -12.02 11.27 -18.22
CA LEU A 117 -10.93 11.42 -19.18
C LEU A 117 -10.93 10.28 -20.24
N GLY A 118 -11.80 9.29 -20.10
CA GLY A 118 -11.83 8.09 -20.96
C GLY A 118 -10.70 7.10 -20.68
N ILE A 119 -10.11 7.16 -19.49
CA ILE A 119 -9.04 6.26 -19.05
C ILE A 119 -9.43 5.53 -17.77
N GLU A 120 -8.84 4.38 -17.58
CA GLU A 120 -8.96 3.56 -16.36
C GLU A 120 -7.60 3.36 -15.71
N ALA A 121 -7.56 3.15 -14.40
CA ALA A 121 -6.33 2.85 -13.69
C ALA A 121 -6.45 1.57 -12.86
N ARG A 122 -5.36 0.82 -12.82
CA ARG A 122 -5.11 -0.23 -11.84
C ARG A 122 -4.32 0.34 -10.67
N CYS A 123 -4.53 -0.24 -9.50
CA CYS A 123 -3.86 0.22 -8.29
C CYS A 123 -3.34 -0.96 -7.48
N GLY A 124 -2.16 -0.81 -6.88
CA GLY A 124 -1.59 -1.78 -5.95
C GLY A 124 -1.20 -1.14 -4.63
N LEU A 125 -1.66 -1.73 -3.50
CA LEU A 125 -1.35 -1.19 -2.19
C LEU A 125 -0.71 -2.24 -1.27
N HIS A 126 0.25 -1.76 -0.49
CA HIS A 126 0.91 -2.54 0.54
C HIS A 126 1.19 -1.67 1.78
N LEU A 127 1.05 -2.27 2.97
CA LEU A 127 1.43 -1.67 4.24
C LEU A 127 2.77 -2.26 4.69
N GLY A 128 3.78 -1.42 4.86
CA GLY A 128 5.10 -1.87 5.31
C GLY A 128 6.04 -0.72 5.63
N ASN A 129 7.24 -1.05 6.10
CA ASN A 129 8.25 -0.05 6.41
C ASN A 129 8.86 0.52 5.14
N ILE A 130 8.94 1.84 5.07
CA ILE A 130 9.60 2.62 4.05
C ILE A 130 10.75 3.43 4.65
N GLU A 131 11.75 3.73 3.86
CA GLU A 131 12.84 4.64 4.18
C GLU A 131 12.73 5.89 3.30
N TRP A 132 12.66 7.07 3.91
CA TRP A 132 12.70 8.34 3.18
C TRP A 132 14.13 8.68 2.74
N ARG A 133 14.28 9.09 1.50
CA ARG A 133 15.55 9.54 0.89
C ARG A 133 15.34 10.89 0.21
N GLY A 134 15.40 11.96 1.00
CA GLY A 134 15.00 13.30 0.54
C GLY A 134 13.49 13.31 0.27
N GLU A 135 13.10 13.62 -0.98
CA GLU A 135 11.70 13.63 -1.42
C GLU A 135 11.22 12.27 -1.99
N ASP A 136 12.10 11.27 -2.08
CA ASP A 136 11.76 9.92 -2.56
C ASP A 136 11.69 8.91 -1.42
N ILE A 137 11.13 7.74 -1.71
CA ILE A 137 11.02 6.63 -0.77
C ILE A 137 11.66 5.37 -1.33
N SER A 138 12.16 4.53 -0.42
CA SER A 138 12.72 3.22 -0.75
C SER A 138 12.32 2.17 0.26
N GLY A 139 12.65 0.92 -0.01
CA GLY A 139 12.40 -0.21 0.87
C GLY A 139 11.60 -1.32 0.21
N MET A 140 11.54 -2.47 0.89
CA MET A 140 10.84 -3.64 0.37
C MET A 140 9.34 -3.38 0.14
N ALA A 141 8.73 -2.53 0.99
CA ALA A 141 7.32 -2.17 0.88
C ALA A 141 6.98 -1.50 -0.47
N VAL A 142 7.89 -0.68 -0.99
CA VAL A 142 7.72 -0.02 -2.31
C VAL A 142 7.72 -1.07 -3.42
N ASN A 143 8.68 -2.00 -3.38
CA ASN A 143 8.76 -3.09 -4.37
C ASN A 143 7.54 -4.00 -4.32
N ILE A 144 7.05 -4.35 -3.12
CA ILE A 144 5.85 -5.17 -2.94
C ILE A 144 4.62 -4.47 -3.53
N ALA A 145 4.40 -3.18 -3.23
CA ALA A 145 3.25 -2.44 -3.73
C ALA A 145 3.24 -2.39 -5.27
N ALA A 146 4.39 -2.14 -5.91
CA ALA A 146 4.52 -2.18 -7.36
C ALA A 146 4.18 -3.56 -7.93
N ARG A 147 4.69 -4.65 -7.33
CA ARG A 147 4.38 -6.02 -7.78
C ARG A 147 2.93 -6.42 -7.55
N VAL A 148 2.30 -5.91 -6.50
CA VAL A 148 0.87 -6.13 -6.23
C VAL A 148 0.02 -5.47 -7.33
N MET A 149 0.37 -4.27 -7.78
CA MET A 149 -0.27 -3.64 -8.92
C MET A 149 -0.12 -4.47 -10.20
N ASP A 150 1.07 -5.04 -10.45
CA ASP A 150 1.36 -5.85 -11.64
C ASP A 150 0.57 -7.18 -11.73
N ILE A 151 -0.01 -7.66 -10.61
CA ILE A 151 -0.84 -8.87 -10.60
C ILE A 151 -2.10 -8.69 -11.44
N ASP A 152 -2.71 -7.51 -11.35
CA ASP A 152 -3.92 -7.18 -12.12
C ASP A 152 -3.56 -6.62 -13.49
N LYS A 153 -4.26 -7.13 -14.51
CA LYS A 153 -4.15 -6.61 -15.89
C LYS A 153 -5.36 -5.78 -16.29
N GLY A 154 -6.38 -5.76 -15.44
CA GLY A 154 -7.57 -4.92 -15.58
C GLY A 154 -7.46 -3.63 -14.79
N ASN A 155 -8.60 -3.14 -14.32
CA ASN A 155 -8.72 -1.87 -13.61
C ASN A 155 -9.05 -2.03 -12.11
N ASN A 156 -8.55 -3.09 -11.45
CA ASN A 156 -8.84 -3.34 -10.04
C ASN A 156 -7.91 -2.57 -9.09
N ILE A 157 -8.33 -2.51 -7.83
CA ILE A 157 -7.50 -2.12 -6.70
C ILE A 157 -7.13 -3.39 -5.96
N VAL A 158 -5.85 -3.76 -5.97
CA VAL A 158 -5.32 -4.96 -5.33
C VAL A 158 -4.54 -4.56 -4.08
N VAL A 159 -4.80 -5.24 -2.97
CA VAL A 159 -4.12 -5.00 -1.70
C VAL A 159 -3.49 -6.29 -1.19
N THR A 160 -2.39 -6.17 -0.46
CA THR A 160 -1.77 -7.32 0.20
C THR A 160 -2.60 -7.80 1.39
N LYS A 161 -2.40 -9.08 1.77
CA LYS A 161 -3.11 -9.69 2.91
C LYS A 161 -2.87 -8.92 4.21
N ASN A 162 -1.63 -8.53 4.52
CA ASN A 162 -1.34 -7.78 5.75
C ASN A 162 -2.08 -6.44 5.81
N LEU A 163 -2.21 -5.74 4.68
CA LEU A 163 -3.01 -4.52 4.61
C LEU A 163 -4.50 -4.84 4.82
N ALA A 164 -5.01 -5.89 4.18
CA ALA A 164 -6.39 -6.34 4.33
C ALA A 164 -6.73 -6.73 5.79
N ASP A 165 -5.80 -7.39 6.48
CA ASP A 165 -5.96 -7.79 7.88
C ASP A 165 -6.07 -6.56 8.80
N VAL A 166 -5.26 -5.53 8.56
CA VAL A 166 -5.27 -4.29 9.37
C VAL A 166 -6.57 -3.50 9.22
N ILE A 167 -7.19 -3.50 8.04
CA ILE A 167 -8.46 -2.81 7.81
C ILE A 167 -9.69 -3.66 8.12
N SER A 168 -9.49 -4.86 8.61
CA SER A 168 -10.55 -5.74 9.07
C SER A 168 -11.39 -5.03 10.15
N GLY A 169 -12.68 -4.84 9.89
CA GLY A 169 -13.57 -4.04 10.73
C GLY A 169 -13.85 -2.62 10.24
N SER A 170 -13.22 -2.17 9.16
CA SER A 170 -13.64 -0.96 8.45
C SER A 170 -14.84 -1.24 7.54
N ASP A 171 -15.49 -0.17 7.04
CA ASP A 171 -16.60 -0.28 6.09
C ASP A 171 -16.17 -0.76 4.68
N LEU A 172 -14.86 -0.90 4.45
CA LEU A 172 -14.31 -1.34 3.17
C LEU A 172 -14.50 -2.85 2.99
N LYS A 173 -15.21 -3.23 1.94
CA LYS A 173 -15.43 -4.64 1.60
C LYS A 173 -14.38 -5.12 0.61
N LEU A 174 -13.55 -6.08 1.02
CA LEU A 174 -12.55 -6.72 0.19
C LEU A 174 -13.02 -8.08 -0.29
N LYS A 175 -12.70 -8.41 -1.54
CA LYS A 175 -12.88 -9.74 -2.14
C LYS A 175 -11.52 -10.41 -2.28
N LYS A 176 -11.44 -11.72 -2.02
CA LYS A 176 -10.21 -12.49 -2.27
C LYS A 176 -9.85 -12.44 -3.77
N PHE A 177 -8.62 -12.04 -4.05
CA PHE A 177 -8.08 -11.97 -5.42
C PHE A 177 -7.22 -13.20 -5.79
N GLY A 178 -6.97 -14.09 -4.83
CA GLY A 178 -6.17 -15.30 -4.99
C GLY A 178 -4.85 -15.27 -4.22
N GLN A 179 -4.01 -16.28 -4.46
CA GLN A 179 -2.64 -16.35 -3.95
C GLN A 179 -1.68 -16.19 -5.13
N HIS A 180 -0.79 -15.24 -5.05
CA HIS A 180 0.16 -14.91 -6.11
C HIS A 180 1.58 -14.91 -5.56
N ARG A 181 2.50 -15.50 -6.30
CA ARG A 181 3.94 -15.40 -6.01
C ARG A 181 4.47 -14.12 -6.65
N LEU A 182 4.96 -13.21 -5.83
CA LEU A 182 5.57 -11.98 -6.31
C LEU A 182 6.96 -12.26 -6.86
N LYS A 183 7.20 -11.88 -8.11
CA LYS A 183 8.47 -12.13 -8.79
C LYS A 183 9.58 -11.26 -8.18
N GLY A 184 10.65 -11.92 -7.70
CA GLY A 184 11.81 -11.23 -7.13
C GLY A 184 11.67 -10.76 -5.68
N ILE A 185 10.69 -11.31 -4.95
CA ILE A 185 10.50 -11.09 -3.51
C ILE A 185 10.45 -12.44 -2.80
#